data_85c438fd3c9c5a78217c65006bc06cdb
#
_entry.id   85c438fd3c9c5a78217c65006bc06cdb
#
_cell.length_a   1.000
_cell.length_b   1.000
_cell.length_c   1.000
_cell.angle_alpha   90.00
_cell.angle_beta   90.00
_cell.angle_gamma   90.00
#
_symmetry.space_group_name_H-M   'P 1'
#
loop_
_entity.id
_entity.type
_entity.pdbx_description
1 polymer ?
#
loop_
_entity_poly.entity_id
_entity_poly.type
_entity_poly.pdbx_seq_one_letter_code
_entity_poly.pdbx_strand_id
1 'polypeptide(L)'
;IRDSARKAHVYSRVSPAHKLQIVQALQSAGVTVAMTGDGINDGPALKAADIGIAMGKTGTDVARDVADVGLEEDNLETLALALKDGRTIHGNIRKSVHFFLSTHISEIMLMTTALGLGIGFPLNVMQLLWINIISDIFPGMALSMEAEEADVMVRPPRDAGTPLFSAGDFIQ
;
A
#
# COMPACT_ATOMS: atom_id res chain seq x y z
N ILE A 1 13.47 22.41 16.58
CA ILE A 1 12.73 21.94 15.39
C ILE A 1 11.91 20.68 15.74
N ARG A 2 12.48 19.65 16.42
CA ARG A 2 11.77 18.41 16.74
C ARG A 2 10.47 18.62 17.54
N ASP A 3 10.48 19.45 18.58
CA ASP A 3 9.30 19.74 19.39
C ASP A 3 8.31 20.66 18.66
N SER A 4 8.82 21.56 17.81
CA SER A 4 7.98 22.45 17.01
C SER A 4 7.34 21.74 15.83
N ALA A 5 7.99 20.74 15.24
CA ALA A 5 7.46 19.95 14.12
C ALA A 5 6.20 19.15 14.49
N ARG A 6 6.00 18.84 15.76
CA ARG A 6 4.78 18.17 16.24
C ARG A 6 3.59 19.11 16.46
N LYS A 7 3.84 20.41 16.60
CA LYS A 7 2.82 21.41 17.01
C LYS A 7 2.46 22.36 15.87
N ALA A 8 3.35 22.56 14.92
CA ALA A 8 3.15 23.51 13.83
C ALA A 8 2.61 22.76 12.59
N HIS A 9 1.57 23.33 11.99
CA HIS A 9 0.98 22.83 10.73
C HIS A 9 1.45 23.61 9.52
N VAL A 10 2.09 24.77 9.72
CA VAL A 10 2.56 25.64 8.65
C VAL A 10 3.99 26.09 8.93
N TYR A 11 4.86 25.93 7.95
CA TYR A 11 6.24 26.39 7.97
C TYR A 11 6.47 27.32 6.78
N SER A 12 6.89 28.54 7.01
CA SER A 12 7.19 29.48 5.94
C SER A 12 8.67 29.83 5.89
N ARG A 13 9.17 30.10 4.69
CA ARG A 13 10.56 30.52 4.42
C ARG A 13 11.60 29.54 4.99
N VAL A 14 11.37 28.26 4.76
CA VAL A 14 12.22 27.16 5.27
C VAL A 14 13.37 26.92 4.31
N SER A 15 14.60 26.84 4.82
CA SER A 15 15.75 26.45 4.00
C SER A 15 15.70 24.95 3.64
N PRO A 16 16.40 24.50 2.58
CA PRO A 16 16.46 23.07 2.22
C PRO A 16 16.87 22.15 3.38
N ALA A 17 17.85 22.58 4.17
CA ALA A 17 18.31 21.85 5.35
C ALA A 17 17.21 21.72 6.42
N HIS A 18 16.41 22.77 6.60
CA HIS A 18 15.29 22.74 7.55
C HIS A 18 14.16 21.84 7.03
N LYS A 19 13.87 21.80 5.70
CA LYS A 19 12.88 20.87 5.11
C LYS A 19 13.25 19.43 5.46
N LEU A 20 14.50 19.04 5.24
CA LEU A 20 15.01 17.72 5.61
C LEU A 20 14.84 17.41 7.12
N GLN A 21 15.19 18.38 7.97
CA GLN A 21 15.03 18.22 9.43
C GLN A 21 13.57 18.06 9.86
N ILE A 22 12.64 18.75 9.20
CA ILE A 22 11.20 18.61 9.47
C ILE A 22 10.73 17.20 9.09
N VAL A 23 11.09 16.71 7.90
CA VAL A 23 10.77 15.34 7.46
C VAL A 23 11.26 14.32 8.48
N GLN A 24 12.56 14.39 8.83
CA GLN A 24 13.16 13.47 9.81
C GLN A 24 12.54 13.58 11.21
N ALA A 25 12.13 14.78 11.61
CA ALA A 25 11.48 14.98 12.90
C ALA A 25 10.08 14.35 12.95
N LEU A 26 9.31 14.45 11.86
CA LEU A 26 8.00 13.80 11.72
C LEU A 26 8.13 12.28 11.68
N GLN A 27 9.07 11.74 10.89
CA GLN A 27 9.36 10.31 10.84
C GLN A 27 9.78 9.75 12.21
N SER A 28 10.65 10.49 12.93
CA SER A 28 11.04 10.13 14.31
C SER A 28 9.88 10.14 15.31
N ALA A 29 8.77 10.79 14.95
CA ALA A 29 7.53 10.80 15.71
C ALA A 29 6.58 9.66 15.32
N GLY A 30 6.98 8.77 14.41
CA GLY A 30 6.16 7.67 13.89
C GLY A 30 5.15 8.07 12.82
N VAL A 31 5.29 9.26 12.22
CA VAL A 31 4.41 9.75 11.17
C VAL A 31 5.00 9.37 9.82
N THR A 32 4.20 8.76 8.95
CA THR A 32 4.55 8.55 7.54
C THR A 32 4.45 9.87 6.78
N VAL A 33 5.52 10.26 6.12
CA VAL A 33 5.68 11.57 5.48
C VAL A 33 5.74 11.43 3.97
N ALA A 34 4.77 12.02 3.27
CA ALA A 34 4.87 12.29 1.84
C ALA A 34 5.35 13.73 1.63
N MET A 35 6.37 13.92 0.81
CA MET A 35 6.96 15.23 0.51
C MET A 35 6.78 15.55 -0.97
N THR A 36 6.20 16.71 -1.27
CA THR A 36 6.17 17.24 -2.63
C THR A 36 7.25 18.29 -2.82
N GLY A 37 7.89 18.31 -3.97
CA GLY A 37 8.92 19.30 -4.32
C GLY A 37 9.05 19.48 -5.82
N ASP A 38 9.50 20.67 -6.23
CA ASP A 38 9.65 21.08 -7.62
C ASP A 38 11.10 21.33 -8.04
N GLY A 39 12.01 21.49 -7.09
CA GLY A 39 13.35 21.95 -7.36
C GLY A 39 14.48 21.09 -6.81
N ILE A 40 15.70 21.38 -7.29
CA ILE A 40 16.95 20.74 -6.85
C ILE A 40 17.14 20.88 -5.33
N ASN A 41 16.69 21.98 -4.76
CA ASN A 41 16.80 22.26 -3.33
C ASN A 41 15.95 21.33 -2.45
N ASP A 42 14.94 20.68 -3.03
CA ASP A 42 14.05 19.76 -2.33
C ASP A 42 14.53 18.31 -2.41
N GLY A 43 15.50 18.01 -3.29
CA GLY A 43 16.00 16.65 -3.51
C GLY A 43 16.37 15.88 -2.23
N PRO A 44 17.16 16.45 -1.29
CA PRO A 44 17.47 15.76 -0.04
C PRO A 44 16.26 15.45 0.84
N ALA A 45 15.25 16.34 0.87
CA ALA A 45 14.04 16.14 1.64
C ALA A 45 13.07 15.15 0.96
N LEU A 46 12.98 15.20 -0.39
CA LEU A 46 12.23 14.24 -1.20
C LEU A 46 12.75 12.83 -0.98
N LYS A 47 14.08 12.66 -1.07
CA LYS A 47 14.72 11.33 -0.87
C LYS A 47 14.62 10.81 0.57
N ALA A 48 14.52 11.69 1.55
CA ALA A 48 14.43 11.32 2.97
C ALA A 48 12.98 11.01 3.41
N ALA A 49 11.99 11.48 2.67
CA ALA A 49 10.59 11.19 2.94
C ALA A 49 10.29 9.70 2.72
N ASP A 50 9.19 9.20 3.29
CA ASP A 50 8.71 7.85 3.03
C ASP A 50 8.17 7.71 1.60
N ILE A 51 7.66 8.82 1.05
CA ILE A 51 7.27 8.95 -0.36
C ILE A 51 7.68 10.35 -0.84
N GLY A 52 8.63 10.42 -1.77
CA GLY A 52 9.01 11.64 -2.48
C GLY A 52 8.17 11.82 -3.74
N ILE A 53 7.58 12.99 -3.93
CA ILE A 53 6.71 13.31 -5.06
C ILE A 53 7.25 14.53 -5.80
N ALA A 54 7.71 14.34 -7.04
CA ALA A 54 8.14 15.43 -7.90
C ALA A 54 6.96 16.03 -8.68
N MET A 55 6.95 17.36 -8.77
CA MET A 55 5.98 18.08 -9.60
C MET A 55 6.28 17.88 -11.09
N GLY A 56 5.23 17.79 -11.90
CA GLY A 56 5.33 17.36 -13.30
C GLY A 56 5.86 18.44 -14.24
N LYS A 57 5.15 19.56 -14.34
CA LYS A 57 5.47 20.64 -15.28
C LYS A 57 6.54 21.57 -14.75
N THR A 58 6.51 21.87 -13.45
CA THR A 58 7.48 22.77 -12.78
C THR A 58 8.68 22.05 -12.20
N GLY A 59 8.59 20.71 -12.03
CA GLY A 59 9.67 19.90 -11.46
C GLY A 59 10.89 19.81 -12.35
N THR A 60 12.07 19.96 -11.75
CA THR A 60 13.35 19.76 -12.43
C THR A 60 13.61 18.25 -12.64
N ASP A 61 14.42 17.91 -13.67
CA ASP A 61 14.81 16.53 -13.91
C ASP A 61 15.47 15.89 -12.67
N VAL A 62 16.25 16.67 -11.93
CA VAL A 62 16.89 16.22 -10.68
C VAL A 62 15.85 15.87 -9.60
N ALA A 63 14.76 16.62 -9.48
CA ALA A 63 13.69 16.30 -8.55
C ALA A 63 12.97 15.03 -8.96
N ARG A 64 12.75 14.83 -10.27
CA ARG A 64 12.14 13.59 -10.81
C ARG A 64 13.01 12.36 -10.61
N ASP A 65 14.33 12.50 -10.75
CA ASP A 65 15.27 11.37 -10.59
C ASP A 65 15.36 10.86 -9.14
N VAL A 66 15.08 11.70 -8.17
CA VAL A 66 15.18 11.33 -6.74
C VAL A 66 13.82 11.02 -6.10
N ALA A 67 12.72 11.37 -6.75
CA ALA A 67 11.38 11.14 -6.26
C ALA A 67 10.89 9.72 -6.58
N ASP A 68 10.03 9.16 -5.73
CA ASP A 68 9.40 7.87 -5.93
C ASP A 68 8.23 7.94 -6.91
N VAL A 69 7.58 9.11 -6.97
CA VAL A 69 6.41 9.37 -7.82
C VAL A 69 6.59 10.70 -8.55
N GLY A 70 6.38 10.72 -9.86
CA GLY A 70 6.30 11.94 -10.67
C GLY A 70 4.85 12.24 -11.03
N LEU A 71 4.39 13.46 -10.77
CA LEU A 71 3.12 13.95 -11.29
C LEU A 71 3.30 14.38 -12.75
N GLU A 72 2.37 14.07 -13.62
CA GLU A 72 2.38 14.60 -14.99
C GLU A 72 1.90 16.04 -15.04
N GLU A 73 0.95 16.38 -14.18
CA GLU A 73 0.41 17.73 -14.01
C GLU A 73 0.61 18.21 -12.57
N ASP A 74 0.81 19.53 -12.39
CA ASP A 74 1.01 20.16 -11.08
C ASP A 74 -0.33 20.34 -10.34
N ASN A 75 -1.12 19.27 -10.26
CA ASN A 75 -2.43 19.28 -9.62
C ASN A 75 -2.41 18.44 -8.34
N LEU A 76 -2.66 19.09 -7.20
CA LEU A 76 -2.75 18.42 -5.90
C LEU A 76 -3.98 17.50 -5.78
N GLU A 77 -5.03 17.71 -6.58
CA GLU A 77 -6.18 16.80 -6.61
C GLU A 77 -5.77 15.41 -7.11
N THR A 78 -4.80 15.34 -8.02
CA THR A 78 -4.22 14.08 -8.50
C THR A 78 -3.58 13.28 -7.36
N LEU A 79 -2.99 13.95 -6.36
CA LEU A 79 -2.46 13.28 -5.16
C LEU A 79 -3.56 12.64 -4.31
N ALA A 80 -4.68 13.34 -4.15
CA ALA A 80 -5.82 12.79 -3.41
C ALA A 80 -6.39 11.57 -4.13
N LEU A 81 -6.46 11.62 -5.48
CA LEU A 81 -6.88 10.49 -6.30
C LEU A 81 -5.90 9.33 -6.21
N ALA A 82 -4.60 9.58 -6.34
CA ALA A 82 -3.57 8.56 -6.18
C ALA A 82 -3.60 7.88 -4.80
N LEU A 83 -3.84 8.65 -3.73
CA LEU A 83 -4.01 8.10 -2.39
C LEU A 83 -5.25 7.20 -2.30
N LYS A 84 -6.35 7.62 -2.90
CA LYS A 84 -7.60 6.87 -2.97
C LYS A 84 -7.41 5.55 -3.71
N ASP A 85 -6.79 5.60 -4.89
CA ASP A 85 -6.48 4.42 -5.70
C ASP A 85 -5.52 3.48 -4.99
N GLY A 86 -4.48 4.01 -4.35
CA GLY A 86 -3.54 3.23 -3.55
C GLY A 86 -4.21 2.49 -2.38
N ARG A 87 -5.16 3.13 -1.70
CA ARG A 87 -5.95 2.49 -0.65
C ARG A 87 -6.87 1.39 -1.21
N THR A 88 -7.48 1.61 -2.35
CA THR A 88 -8.32 0.63 -3.06
C THR A 88 -7.50 -0.58 -3.48
N ILE A 89 -6.37 -0.36 -4.16
CA ILE A 89 -5.45 -1.42 -4.59
C ILE A 89 -4.98 -2.25 -3.39
N HIS A 90 -4.56 -1.59 -2.30
CA HIS A 90 -4.15 -2.29 -1.09
C HIS A 90 -5.29 -3.15 -0.50
N GLY A 91 -6.51 -2.63 -0.48
CA GLY A 91 -7.71 -3.37 -0.04
C GLY A 91 -7.95 -4.61 -0.92
N ASN A 92 -7.87 -4.44 -2.23
CA ASN A 92 -8.08 -5.51 -3.20
C ASN A 92 -7.00 -6.60 -3.10
N ILE A 93 -5.73 -6.21 -2.93
CA ILE A 93 -4.63 -7.16 -2.68
C ILE A 93 -4.93 -7.97 -1.41
N ARG A 94 -5.35 -7.32 -0.33
CA ARG A 94 -5.67 -8.01 0.92
C ARG A 94 -6.81 -9.01 0.75
N LYS A 95 -7.91 -8.62 0.08
CA LYS A 95 -9.04 -9.49 -0.23
C LYS A 95 -8.61 -10.70 -1.06
N SER A 96 -7.82 -10.46 -2.12
CA SER A 96 -7.33 -11.52 -3.01
C SER A 96 -6.44 -12.52 -2.29
N VAL A 97 -5.49 -12.05 -1.49
CA VAL A 97 -4.59 -12.95 -0.73
C VAL A 97 -5.37 -13.71 0.34
N HIS A 98 -6.32 -13.07 1.03
CA HIS A 98 -7.18 -13.75 1.99
C HIS A 98 -8.00 -14.87 1.33
N PHE A 99 -8.57 -14.59 0.16
CA PHE A 99 -9.29 -15.57 -0.64
C PHE A 99 -8.41 -16.78 -0.99
N PHE A 100 -7.21 -16.53 -1.58
CA PHE A 100 -6.29 -17.61 -1.96
C PHE A 100 -5.83 -18.45 -0.75
N LEU A 101 -5.46 -17.80 0.34
CA LEU A 101 -5.06 -18.54 1.54
C LEU A 101 -6.19 -19.41 2.09
N SER A 102 -7.42 -18.89 2.12
CA SER A 102 -8.59 -19.64 2.59
C SER A 102 -8.88 -20.85 1.70
N THR A 103 -8.81 -20.68 0.38
CA THR A 103 -9.03 -21.75 -0.60
C THR A 103 -7.99 -22.85 -0.45
N HIS A 104 -6.71 -22.50 -0.46
CA HIS A 104 -5.62 -23.48 -0.36
C HIS A 104 -5.58 -24.19 1.00
N ILE A 105 -5.84 -23.48 2.10
CA ILE A 105 -5.96 -24.14 3.42
C ILE A 105 -7.12 -25.15 3.42
N SER A 106 -8.26 -24.79 2.82
CA SER A 106 -9.41 -25.69 2.72
C SER A 106 -9.10 -26.95 1.90
N GLU A 107 -8.36 -26.81 0.79
CA GLU A 107 -7.88 -27.94 -0.02
C GLU A 107 -6.94 -28.86 0.77
N ILE A 108 -5.95 -28.27 1.47
CA ILE A 108 -5.02 -29.03 2.31
C ILE A 108 -5.79 -29.79 3.42
N MET A 109 -6.74 -29.13 4.07
CA MET A 109 -7.56 -29.74 5.10
C MET A 109 -8.42 -30.89 4.55
N LEU A 110 -9.01 -30.71 3.36
CA LEU A 110 -9.78 -31.75 2.69
C LEU A 110 -8.91 -33.00 2.43
N MET A 111 -7.74 -32.78 1.81
CA MET A 111 -6.83 -33.87 1.45
C MET A 111 -6.28 -34.60 2.68
N THR A 112 -5.83 -33.84 3.68
CA THR A 112 -5.28 -34.43 4.92
C THR A 112 -6.33 -35.18 5.74
N THR A 113 -7.55 -34.63 5.81
CA THR A 113 -8.66 -35.31 6.51
C THR A 113 -9.07 -36.61 5.80
N ALA A 114 -9.19 -36.58 4.49
CA ALA A 114 -9.54 -37.77 3.71
C ALA A 114 -8.48 -38.88 3.86
N LEU A 115 -7.22 -38.53 3.83
CA LEU A 115 -6.11 -39.45 4.05
C LEU A 115 -6.12 -40.02 5.47
N GLY A 116 -6.33 -39.16 6.48
CA GLY A 116 -6.42 -39.57 7.89
C GLY A 116 -7.58 -40.51 8.20
N LEU A 117 -8.69 -40.37 7.49
CA LEU A 117 -9.86 -41.26 7.59
C LEU A 117 -9.74 -42.57 6.76
N GLY A 118 -8.64 -42.74 6.02
CA GLY A 118 -8.42 -43.92 5.19
C GLY A 118 -9.25 -43.96 3.91
N ILE A 119 -9.88 -42.85 3.51
CA ILE A 119 -10.70 -42.76 2.28
C ILE A 119 -9.80 -42.74 1.01
N GLY A 120 -8.50 -42.41 1.18
CA GLY A 120 -7.57 -42.24 0.09
C GLY A 120 -7.58 -40.78 -0.43
N PHE A 121 -7.04 -40.57 -1.64
CA PHE A 121 -7.02 -39.23 -2.25
C PHE A 121 -8.37 -38.93 -2.91
N PRO A 122 -9.16 -37.97 -2.38
CA PRO A 122 -10.49 -37.65 -2.91
C PRO A 122 -10.41 -36.94 -4.27
N LEU A 123 -9.28 -36.30 -4.58
CA LEU A 123 -9.03 -35.62 -5.83
C LEU A 123 -7.72 -36.12 -6.44
N ASN A 124 -7.69 -36.31 -7.74
CA ASN A 124 -6.44 -36.59 -8.45
C ASN A 124 -5.71 -35.28 -8.82
N VAL A 125 -4.44 -35.36 -9.21
CA VAL A 125 -3.61 -34.21 -9.52
C VAL A 125 -4.21 -33.31 -10.61
N MET A 126 -4.85 -33.93 -11.63
CA MET A 126 -5.48 -33.16 -12.72
C MET A 126 -6.73 -32.42 -12.24
N GLN A 127 -7.50 -33.00 -11.34
CA GLN A 127 -8.66 -32.33 -10.74
C GLN A 127 -8.25 -31.17 -9.85
N LEU A 128 -7.20 -31.34 -9.03
CA LEU A 128 -6.63 -30.23 -8.23
C LEU A 128 -6.16 -29.09 -9.12
N LEU A 129 -5.42 -29.41 -10.19
CA LEU A 129 -4.95 -28.40 -11.15
C LEU A 129 -6.11 -27.62 -11.77
N TRP A 130 -7.18 -28.30 -12.19
CA TRP A 130 -8.35 -27.67 -12.78
C TRP A 130 -9.10 -26.81 -11.76
N ILE A 131 -9.27 -27.29 -10.53
CA ILE A 131 -9.90 -26.51 -9.45
C ILE A 131 -9.11 -25.24 -9.22
N ASN A 132 -7.79 -25.32 -9.05
CA ASN A 132 -6.95 -24.15 -8.80
C ASN A 132 -7.00 -23.15 -9.97
N ILE A 133 -6.94 -23.62 -11.23
CA ILE A 133 -7.03 -22.72 -12.38
C ILE A 133 -8.37 -21.97 -12.41
N ILE A 134 -9.49 -22.69 -12.20
CA ILE A 134 -10.81 -22.08 -12.31
C ILE A 134 -11.13 -21.24 -11.06
N SER A 135 -10.84 -21.77 -9.86
CA SER A 135 -11.18 -21.12 -8.60
C SER A 135 -10.29 -19.96 -8.25
N ASP A 136 -9.03 -19.92 -8.73
CA ASP A 136 -8.08 -18.87 -8.36
C ASP A 136 -8.04 -17.76 -9.40
N ILE A 137 -7.99 -18.11 -10.70
CA ILE A 137 -7.81 -17.08 -11.73
C ILE A 137 -8.99 -16.12 -11.80
N PHE A 138 -10.22 -16.65 -11.94
CA PHE A 138 -11.39 -15.79 -12.16
C PHE A 138 -11.76 -14.97 -10.92
N PRO A 139 -11.90 -15.53 -9.71
CA PRO A 139 -12.18 -14.73 -8.54
C PRO A 139 -11.03 -13.82 -8.16
N GLY A 140 -9.76 -14.25 -8.33
CA GLY A 140 -8.60 -13.45 -8.08
C GLY A 140 -8.56 -12.20 -8.97
N MET A 141 -8.84 -12.35 -10.27
CA MET A 141 -8.99 -11.21 -11.19
C MET A 141 -10.15 -10.30 -10.78
N ALA A 142 -11.32 -10.85 -10.45
CA ALA A 142 -12.47 -10.06 -10.04
C ALA A 142 -12.17 -9.24 -8.78
N LEU A 143 -11.56 -9.84 -7.75
CA LEU A 143 -11.17 -9.16 -6.52
C LEU A 143 -10.09 -8.09 -6.74
N SER A 144 -9.13 -8.34 -7.64
CA SER A 144 -8.09 -7.36 -7.94
C SER A 144 -8.59 -6.12 -8.67
N MET A 145 -9.70 -6.25 -9.41
CA MET A 145 -10.35 -5.18 -10.18
C MET A 145 -11.59 -4.62 -9.48
N GLU A 146 -11.82 -4.97 -8.23
CA GLU A 146 -12.98 -4.48 -7.48
C GLU A 146 -12.94 -2.96 -7.36
N ALA A 147 -14.10 -2.34 -7.57
CA ALA A 147 -14.25 -0.89 -7.45
C ALA A 147 -14.01 -0.43 -6.00
N GLU A 148 -13.69 0.84 -5.86
CA GLU A 148 -13.45 1.46 -4.55
C GLU A 148 -14.66 1.34 -3.61
N GLU A 149 -14.39 1.14 -2.33
CA GLU A 149 -15.40 1.20 -1.29
C GLU A 149 -15.73 2.67 -0.95
N ALA A 150 -17.01 2.96 -0.69
CA ALA A 150 -17.50 4.33 -0.47
C ALA A 150 -16.80 5.06 0.70
N ASP A 151 -16.25 4.32 1.65
CA ASP A 151 -15.60 4.85 2.85
C ASP A 151 -14.06 4.86 2.80
N VAL A 152 -13.46 4.50 1.65
CA VAL A 152 -12.01 4.33 1.51
C VAL A 152 -11.22 5.56 1.98
N MET A 153 -11.73 6.77 1.75
CA MET A 153 -11.08 8.02 2.16
C MET A 153 -11.46 8.47 3.58
N VAL A 154 -12.52 7.92 4.16
CA VAL A 154 -12.99 8.25 5.52
C VAL A 154 -12.27 7.42 6.58
N ARG A 155 -11.77 6.25 6.20
CA ARG A 155 -11.02 5.37 7.10
C ARG A 155 -9.75 6.05 7.60
N PRO A 156 -9.42 5.89 8.90
CA PRO A 156 -8.18 6.42 9.44
C PRO A 156 -6.95 5.83 8.71
N PRO A 157 -5.82 6.54 8.72
CA PRO A 157 -4.56 5.99 8.23
C PRO A 157 -4.21 4.70 8.96
N ARG A 158 -3.63 3.76 8.23
CA ARG A 158 -3.13 2.52 8.81
C ARG A 158 -1.77 2.76 9.46
N ASP A 159 -1.52 2.14 10.60
CA ASP A 159 -0.21 2.18 11.24
C ASP A 159 0.82 1.45 10.36
N ALA A 160 1.99 2.06 10.14
CA ALA A 160 3.05 1.54 9.29
C ALA A 160 3.56 0.16 9.73
N GLY A 161 3.45 -0.17 11.02
CA GLY A 161 3.85 -1.47 11.59
C GLY A 161 2.79 -2.57 11.53
N THR A 162 1.58 -2.28 11.04
CA THR A 162 0.52 -3.28 11.01
C THR A 162 0.79 -4.30 9.91
N PRO A 163 0.88 -5.61 10.21
CA PRO A 163 1.08 -6.63 9.19
C PRO A 163 -0.09 -6.66 8.22
N LEU A 164 0.16 -7.14 6.99
CA LEU A 164 -0.87 -7.25 5.95
C LEU A 164 -2.05 -8.13 6.43
N PHE A 165 -1.74 -9.14 7.24
CA PHE A 165 -2.67 -10.07 7.85
C PHE A 165 -2.44 -10.15 9.35
N SER A 166 -3.50 -10.07 10.12
CA SER A 166 -3.50 -10.36 11.56
C SER A 166 -4.16 -11.72 11.82
N ALA A 167 -3.85 -12.34 12.96
CA ALA A 167 -4.49 -13.59 13.34
C ALA A 167 -6.03 -13.48 13.42
N GLY A 168 -6.56 -12.29 13.67
CA GLY A 168 -8.00 -12.03 13.69
C GLY A 168 -8.68 -12.09 12.32
N ASP A 169 -7.92 -11.90 11.24
CA ASP A 169 -8.47 -11.93 9.87
C ASP A 169 -8.82 -13.35 9.40
N PHE A 170 -8.33 -14.38 10.10
CA PHE A 170 -8.59 -15.78 9.81
C PHE A 170 -9.71 -16.41 10.66
N ILE A 171 -10.32 -15.64 11.57
CA ILE A 171 -11.34 -16.11 12.53
C ILE A 171 -12.75 -15.59 12.18
N GLN A 172 -12.86 -14.71 11.18
CA GLN A 172 -14.13 -14.23 10.62
C GLN A 172 -14.52 -15.05 9.40
#